data_7ddf473e89823abf8182637ddc4732bb
#
_entry.id   7ddf473e89823abf8182637ddc4732bb
#
_cell.length_a   1.000
_cell.length_b   1.000
_cell.length_c   1.000
_cell.angle_alpha   90.00
_cell.angle_beta   90.00
_cell.angle_gamma   90.00
#
_symmetry.space_group_name_H-M   'P 1'
#
loop_
_entity.id
_entity.type
_entity.pdbx_description
1 polymer ?
#
loop_
_entity_poly.entity_id
_entity_poly.type
_entity_poly.pdbx_seq_one_letter_code
_entity_poly.pdbx_strand_id
1 'polypeptide(L)'
;MKLVIDTNVYTDYAAGVPETVDFMATHGETIFLPAVVIGELHFGFVKGKRQTFNEKKLKQFIDLLSVDVILVDADVARKYATIYLSLVNKGAKIPINDVWIAASCMEVGGTLLTRDKHFAVVDQIETVILE
;
A
#
# COMPACT_ATOMS: atom_id res chain seq x y z
N MET A 1 10.73 -11.13 0.09
CA MET A 1 10.52 -9.67 0.32
C MET A 1 9.37 -9.43 1.29
N LYS A 2 9.49 -8.39 2.08
CA LYS A 2 8.35 -7.82 2.78
C LYS A 2 7.63 -6.90 1.80
N LEU A 3 6.51 -7.31 1.26
CA LEU A 3 5.75 -6.50 0.31
C LEU A 3 4.67 -5.69 1.01
N VAL A 4 4.74 -4.38 0.85
CA VAL A 4 3.69 -3.44 1.28
C VAL A 4 2.90 -3.09 0.04
N ILE A 5 1.60 -3.37 0.00
CA ILE A 5 0.83 -3.21 -1.23
C ILE A 5 -0.02 -1.96 -1.21
N ASP A 6 0.01 -1.25 -2.33
CA ASP A 6 -0.80 -0.06 -2.57
C ASP A 6 -2.22 -0.45 -2.95
N THR A 7 -3.13 0.50 -2.91
CA THR A 7 -4.55 0.31 -3.20
C THR A 7 -4.79 -0.31 -4.58
N ASN A 8 -4.12 0.21 -5.61
CA ASN A 8 -4.27 -0.31 -6.98
C ASN A 8 -3.77 -1.75 -7.13
N VAL A 9 -2.75 -2.13 -6.35
CA VAL A 9 -2.22 -3.50 -6.37
C VAL A 9 -3.21 -4.47 -5.74
N TYR A 10 -3.83 -4.12 -4.62
CA TYR A 10 -4.89 -4.95 -4.05
C TYR A 10 -6.04 -5.14 -5.06
N THR A 11 -6.48 -4.04 -5.69
CA THR A 11 -7.57 -4.08 -6.67
C THR A 11 -7.25 -5.02 -7.82
N ASP A 12 -6.04 -4.96 -8.35
CA ASP A 12 -5.59 -5.85 -9.42
C ASP A 12 -5.50 -7.30 -8.96
N TYR A 13 -4.99 -7.54 -7.75
CA TYR A 13 -4.93 -8.88 -7.19
C TYR A 13 -6.34 -9.46 -7.06
N ALA A 14 -7.26 -8.68 -6.51
CA ALA A 14 -8.66 -9.11 -6.32
C ALA A 14 -9.35 -9.40 -7.66
N ALA A 15 -8.97 -8.70 -8.73
CA ALA A 15 -9.47 -8.93 -10.07
C ALA A 15 -8.76 -10.08 -10.81
N GLY A 16 -7.75 -10.68 -10.18
CA GLY A 16 -7.02 -11.80 -10.77
C GLY A 16 -6.05 -11.39 -11.88
N VAL A 17 -5.55 -10.16 -11.88
CA VAL A 17 -4.56 -9.72 -12.89
C VAL A 17 -3.30 -10.57 -12.76
N PRO A 18 -2.93 -11.36 -13.80
CA PRO A 18 -1.88 -12.37 -13.67
C PRO A 18 -0.52 -11.82 -13.24
N GLU A 19 -0.11 -10.68 -13.77
CA GLU A 19 1.17 -10.07 -13.43
C GLU A 19 1.28 -9.75 -11.94
N THR A 20 0.22 -9.18 -11.37
CA THR A 20 0.17 -8.84 -9.95
C THR A 20 0.13 -10.11 -9.08
N VAL A 21 -0.74 -11.05 -9.42
CA VAL A 21 -0.85 -12.32 -8.68
C VAL A 21 0.48 -13.07 -8.69
N ASP A 22 1.11 -13.17 -9.85
CA ASP A 22 2.37 -13.90 -10.00
C ASP A 22 3.52 -13.21 -9.25
N PHE A 23 3.59 -11.88 -9.31
CA PHE A 23 4.63 -11.15 -8.58
C PHE A 23 4.50 -11.38 -7.08
N MET A 24 3.29 -11.27 -6.54
CA MET A 24 3.06 -11.48 -5.11
C MET A 24 3.33 -12.91 -4.69
N ALA A 25 2.95 -13.88 -5.51
CA ALA A 25 3.22 -15.30 -5.24
C ALA A 25 4.72 -15.60 -5.22
N THR A 26 5.48 -14.99 -6.13
CA THR A 26 6.92 -15.24 -6.27
C THR A 26 7.75 -14.52 -5.20
N HIS A 27 7.39 -13.28 -4.85
CA HIS A 27 8.23 -12.41 -4.03
C HIS A 27 7.65 -12.07 -2.66
N GLY A 28 6.38 -12.33 -2.42
CA GLY A 28 5.69 -11.95 -1.19
C GLY A 28 5.86 -12.94 -0.07
N GLU A 29 7.02 -12.98 0.57
CA GLU A 29 7.22 -13.80 1.78
C GLU A 29 6.30 -13.34 2.91
N THR A 30 6.19 -12.03 3.10
CA THR A 30 5.24 -11.39 4.01
C THR A 30 4.51 -10.28 3.26
N ILE A 31 3.21 -10.24 3.37
CA ILE A 31 2.37 -9.21 2.77
C ILE A 31 1.88 -8.28 3.86
N PHE A 32 2.08 -6.98 3.66
CA PHE A 32 1.60 -5.92 4.55
C PHE A 32 0.56 -5.07 3.85
N LEU A 33 -0.43 -4.63 4.59
CA LEU A 33 -1.46 -3.73 4.09
C LEU A 33 -1.57 -2.52 5.03
N PRO A 34 -1.18 -1.31 4.58
CA PRO A 34 -1.32 -0.12 5.42
C PRO A 34 -2.78 0.15 5.75
N ALA A 35 -3.06 0.59 6.99
CA ALA A 35 -4.41 1.00 7.37
C ALA A 35 -4.96 2.10 6.47
N VAL A 36 -4.10 2.99 5.97
CA VAL A 36 -4.49 4.03 5.00
C VAL A 36 -5.04 3.41 3.72
N VAL A 37 -4.39 2.36 3.21
CA VAL A 37 -4.87 1.63 2.03
C VAL A 37 -6.23 0.98 2.33
N ILE A 38 -6.38 0.38 3.52
CA ILE A 38 -7.67 -0.21 3.93
C ILE A 38 -8.76 0.86 3.92
N GLY A 39 -8.45 2.06 4.42
CA GLY A 39 -9.40 3.18 4.38
C GLY A 39 -9.80 3.58 2.97
N GLU A 40 -8.83 3.66 2.05
CA GLU A 40 -9.11 3.94 0.64
C GLU A 40 -9.98 2.86 -0.01
N LEU A 41 -9.70 1.59 0.31
CA LEU A 41 -10.51 0.46 -0.18
C LEU A 41 -11.95 0.54 0.33
N HIS A 42 -12.14 0.77 1.63
CA HIS A 42 -13.47 0.91 2.20
C HIS A 42 -14.24 2.09 1.62
N PHE A 43 -13.57 3.21 1.39
CA PHE A 43 -14.20 4.34 0.71
C PHE A 43 -14.73 3.92 -0.67
N GLY A 44 -13.93 3.19 -1.44
CA GLY A 44 -14.38 2.67 -2.73
C GLY A 44 -15.57 1.70 -2.59
N PHE A 45 -15.58 0.87 -1.57
CA PHE A 45 -16.66 -0.08 -1.32
C PHE A 45 -17.97 0.62 -0.97
N VAL A 46 -17.95 1.59 -0.05
CA VAL A 46 -19.18 2.30 0.37
C VAL A 46 -19.72 3.19 -0.74
N LYS A 47 -18.84 3.69 -1.62
CA LYS A 47 -19.26 4.47 -2.79
C LYS A 47 -19.87 3.60 -3.88
N GLY A 48 -19.48 2.33 -3.95
CA GLY A 48 -19.92 1.38 -4.97
C GLY A 48 -21.20 0.67 -4.62
N LYS A 49 -21.52 -0.39 -5.39
CA LYS A 49 -22.79 -1.13 -5.28
C LYS A 49 -22.65 -2.51 -4.65
N ARG A 50 -21.42 -2.94 -4.35
CA ARG A 50 -21.13 -4.30 -3.87
C ARG A 50 -20.35 -4.28 -2.55
N GLN A 51 -20.72 -3.37 -1.67
CA GLN A 51 -20.00 -3.15 -0.41
C GLN A 51 -19.81 -4.44 0.38
N THR A 52 -20.88 -5.16 0.69
CA THR A 52 -20.80 -6.39 1.50
C THR A 52 -19.91 -7.44 0.87
N PHE A 53 -20.03 -7.66 -0.44
CA PHE A 53 -19.22 -8.60 -1.19
C PHE A 53 -17.73 -8.21 -1.13
N ASN A 54 -17.44 -6.93 -1.36
CA ASN A 54 -16.07 -6.44 -1.42
C ASN A 54 -15.40 -6.44 -0.03
N GLU A 55 -16.15 -6.11 1.04
CA GLU A 55 -15.64 -6.19 2.41
C GLU A 55 -15.30 -7.63 2.80
N LYS A 56 -16.16 -8.57 2.43
CA LYS A 56 -15.91 -9.99 2.67
C LYS A 56 -14.68 -10.48 1.92
N LYS A 57 -14.51 -10.05 0.68
CA LYS A 57 -13.36 -10.42 -0.14
C LYS A 57 -12.05 -9.90 0.43
N LEU A 58 -12.05 -8.65 0.94
CA LEU A 58 -10.89 -8.08 1.61
C LEU A 58 -10.53 -8.87 2.86
N LYS A 59 -11.53 -9.21 3.67
CA LYS A 59 -11.30 -10.02 4.88
C LYS A 59 -10.71 -11.37 4.53
N GLN A 60 -11.21 -12.03 3.50
CA GLN A 60 -10.68 -13.32 3.04
C GLN A 60 -9.23 -13.19 2.58
N PHE A 61 -8.88 -12.12 1.86
CA PHE A 61 -7.51 -11.85 1.44
C PHE A 61 -6.58 -11.73 2.64
N ILE A 62 -6.96 -10.93 3.65
CA ILE A 62 -6.14 -10.75 4.86
C ILE A 62 -5.95 -12.08 5.58
N ASP A 63 -7.01 -12.87 5.74
CA ASP A 63 -6.96 -14.13 6.46
C ASP A 63 -6.15 -15.19 5.70
N LEU A 64 -6.40 -15.36 4.40
CA LEU A 64 -5.77 -16.41 3.59
C LEU A 64 -4.27 -16.19 3.38
N LEU A 65 -3.84 -14.96 3.22
CA LEU A 65 -2.43 -14.64 3.00
C LEU A 65 -1.72 -14.23 4.29
N SER A 66 -2.38 -14.32 5.43
CA SER A 66 -1.83 -13.90 6.73
C SER A 66 -1.26 -12.49 6.65
N VAL A 67 -2.02 -11.58 6.04
CA VAL A 67 -1.59 -10.20 5.81
C VAL A 67 -1.47 -9.46 7.15
N ASP A 68 -0.34 -8.77 7.34
CA ASP A 68 -0.14 -7.91 8.49
C ASP A 68 -0.61 -6.49 8.17
N VAL A 69 -1.46 -5.94 9.01
CA VAL A 69 -1.94 -4.55 8.87
C VAL A 69 -0.96 -3.60 9.54
N ILE A 70 -0.55 -2.56 8.83
CA ILE A 70 0.31 -1.53 9.38
C ILE A 70 -0.57 -0.40 9.91
N LEU A 71 -0.60 -0.23 11.25
CA LEU A 71 -1.38 0.82 11.89
C LEU A 71 -0.66 2.17 11.78
N VAL A 72 -1.42 3.25 11.77
CA VAL A 72 -0.86 4.60 11.82
C VAL A 72 -0.66 4.97 13.28
N ASP A 73 0.53 4.74 13.79
CA ASP A 73 0.92 5.05 15.17
C ASP A 73 1.89 6.24 15.21
N ALA A 74 2.45 6.53 16.39
CA ALA A 74 3.38 7.65 16.57
C ALA A 74 4.68 7.46 15.79
N ASP A 75 5.13 6.22 15.61
CA ASP A 75 6.35 5.93 14.85
C ASP A 75 6.13 6.18 13.35
N VAL A 76 5.01 5.76 12.83
CA VAL A 76 4.62 6.06 11.45
C VAL A 76 4.46 7.57 11.25
N ALA A 77 3.90 8.27 12.24
CA ALA A 77 3.71 9.72 12.16
C ALA A 77 5.06 10.47 12.07
N ARG A 78 6.09 10.02 12.79
CA ARG A 78 7.43 10.62 12.67
C ARG A 78 8.02 10.39 11.28
N LYS A 79 7.85 9.20 10.73
CA LYS A 79 8.31 8.86 9.38
C LYS A 79 7.59 9.67 8.31
N TYR A 80 6.29 9.90 8.51
CA TYR A 80 5.53 10.80 7.66
C TYR A 80 6.16 12.18 7.58
N ALA A 81 6.52 12.76 8.73
CA ALA A 81 7.13 14.09 8.78
C ALA A 81 8.48 14.12 8.04
N THR A 82 9.30 13.09 8.22
CA THR A 82 10.60 12.96 7.54
C THR A 82 10.43 12.89 6.02
N ILE A 83 9.52 12.06 5.55
CA ILE A 83 9.26 11.90 4.10
C ILE A 83 8.67 13.20 3.54
N TYR A 84 7.70 13.79 4.23
CA TYR A 84 7.05 15.00 3.76
C TYR A 84 8.07 16.14 3.60
N LEU A 85 8.94 16.35 4.59
CA LEU A 85 9.98 17.38 4.50
C LEU A 85 10.93 17.13 3.33
N SER A 86 11.33 15.89 3.12
CA SER A 86 12.17 15.51 1.97
C SER A 86 11.51 15.89 0.65
N LEU A 87 10.22 15.63 0.51
CA LEU A 87 9.46 15.97 -0.71
C LEU A 87 9.36 17.48 -0.89
N VAL A 88 9.10 18.23 0.18
CA VAL A 88 9.06 19.70 0.13
C VAL A 88 10.41 20.25 -0.32
N ASN A 89 11.50 19.75 0.23
CA ASN A 89 12.85 20.21 -0.12
C ASN A 89 13.23 19.91 -1.57
N LYS A 90 12.71 18.83 -2.13
CA LYS A 90 12.91 18.47 -3.53
C LYS A 90 12.01 19.25 -4.49
N GLY A 91 10.97 19.93 -3.97
CA GLY A 91 9.93 20.48 -4.81
C GLY A 91 9.07 19.41 -5.48
N ALA A 92 9.03 18.21 -4.94
CA ALA A 92 8.23 17.11 -5.46
C ALA A 92 6.95 16.98 -4.63
N LYS A 93 5.80 16.90 -5.31
CA LYS A 93 4.50 16.81 -4.65
C LYS A 93 3.83 15.49 -4.98
N ILE A 94 3.37 14.78 -3.94
CA ILE A 94 2.52 13.61 -4.11
C ILE A 94 1.28 13.75 -3.21
N PRO A 95 0.18 13.03 -3.48
CA PRO A 95 -1.00 13.07 -2.62
C PRO A 95 -0.66 12.72 -1.16
N ILE A 96 -1.33 13.38 -0.22
CA ILE A 96 -1.07 13.19 1.21
C ILE A 96 -1.23 11.73 1.64
N ASN A 97 -2.25 11.04 1.16
CA ASN A 97 -2.42 9.61 1.49
C ASN A 97 -1.21 8.78 1.08
N ASP A 98 -0.57 9.12 -0.03
CA ASP A 98 0.61 8.40 -0.51
C ASP A 98 1.83 8.65 0.38
N VAL A 99 1.93 9.84 0.99
CA VAL A 99 2.96 10.10 2.01
C VAL A 99 2.76 9.18 3.22
N TRP A 100 1.52 9.01 3.67
CA TRP A 100 1.20 8.08 4.77
C TRP A 100 1.46 6.62 4.39
N ILE A 101 1.18 6.23 3.17
CA ILE A 101 1.48 4.88 2.66
C ILE A 101 3.00 4.65 2.66
N ALA A 102 3.76 5.61 2.16
CA ALA A 102 5.22 5.54 2.16
C ALA A 102 5.79 5.46 3.58
N ALA A 103 5.26 6.25 4.52
CA ALA A 103 5.65 6.21 5.92
C ALA A 103 5.37 4.85 6.55
N SER A 104 4.25 4.25 6.23
CA SER A 104 3.89 2.90 6.70
C SER A 104 4.86 1.85 6.16
N CYS A 105 5.23 1.96 4.88
CA CYS A 105 6.23 1.08 4.27
C CYS A 105 7.60 1.23 4.95
N MET A 106 8.00 2.45 5.22
CA MET A 106 9.27 2.73 5.91
C MET A 106 9.28 2.12 7.32
N GLU A 107 8.16 2.14 8.03
CA GLU A 107 8.04 1.58 9.38
C GLU A 107 8.41 0.11 9.44
N VAL A 108 7.98 -0.68 8.47
CA VAL A 108 8.24 -2.13 8.45
C VAL A 108 9.51 -2.50 7.68
N GLY A 109 10.19 -1.52 7.08
CA GLY A 109 11.36 -1.78 6.25
C GLY A 109 11.03 -2.62 5.03
N GLY A 110 9.84 -2.43 4.46
CA GLY A 110 9.35 -3.21 3.34
C GLY A 110 9.63 -2.59 1.98
N THR A 111 9.19 -3.28 0.95
CA THR A 111 9.20 -2.80 -0.44
C THR A 111 7.77 -2.48 -0.84
N LEU A 112 7.53 -1.25 -1.28
CA LEU A 112 6.21 -0.84 -1.75
C LEU A 112 5.96 -1.38 -3.15
N LEU A 113 4.88 -2.11 -3.32
CA LEU A 113 4.42 -2.58 -4.62
C LEU A 113 3.25 -1.70 -5.07
N THR A 114 3.41 -1.03 -6.20
CA THR A 114 2.43 -0.05 -6.68
C THR A 114 2.46 0.03 -8.21
N ARG A 115 1.42 0.62 -8.81
CA ARG A 115 1.43 1.03 -10.21
C ARG A 115 1.65 2.52 -10.38
N ASP A 116 1.70 3.28 -9.29
CA ASP A 116 1.86 4.73 -9.32
C ASP A 116 3.31 5.15 -9.39
N LYS A 117 3.70 5.73 -10.52
CA LYS A 117 5.09 6.16 -10.77
C LYS A 117 5.53 7.31 -9.86
N HIS A 118 4.60 8.06 -9.29
CA HIS A 118 4.99 9.19 -8.45
C HIS A 118 5.66 8.77 -7.13
N PHE A 119 5.54 7.52 -6.72
CA PHE A 119 6.30 7.02 -5.56
C PHE A 119 7.82 6.96 -5.80
N ALA A 120 8.27 7.03 -7.04
CA ALA A 120 9.71 6.99 -7.36
C ALA A 120 10.48 8.17 -6.74
N VAL A 121 9.81 9.26 -6.36
CA VAL A 121 10.46 10.41 -5.72
C VAL A 121 10.66 10.24 -4.22
N VAL A 122 10.18 9.15 -3.63
CA VAL A 122 10.32 8.86 -2.20
C VAL A 122 11.59 8.04 -1.99
N ASP A 123 12.68 8.70 -1.60
CA ASP A 123 13.99 8.06 -1.47
C ASP A 123 14.11 7.13 -0.27
N GLN A 124 13.24 7.28 0.73
CA GLN A 124 13.35 6.58 2.00
C GLN A 124 12.85 5.12 1.94
N ILE A 125 12.23 4.72 0.85
CA ILE A 125 11.69 3.37 0.69
C ILE A 125 12.14 2.73 -0.62
N GLU A 126 12.16 1.39 -0.64
CA GLU A 126 12.26 0.62 -1.87
C GLU A 126 10.89 0.55 -2.52
N THR A 127 10.84 0.72 -3.83
CA THR A 127 9.58 0.68 -4.59
C THR A 127 9.72 -0.20 -5.82
N VAL A 128 8.73 -1.07 -6.05
CA VAL A 128 8.59 -1.81 -7.31
C VAL A 128 7.32 -1.30 -7.97
N ILE A 129 7.47 -0.79 -9.18
CA ILE A 129 6.36 -0.24 -9.95
C ILE A 129 5.96 -1.25 -11.02
N LEU A 130 4.75 -1.80 -10.89
CA LEU A 130 4.17 -2.70 -11.89
C LEU A 130 3.58 -1.89 -13.05
N GLU A 131 3.73 -2.39 -14.25
CA GLU A 131 3.22 -1.71 -15.46
C GLU A 131 1.86 -2.21 -15.94
#